data_107c6e0ebe0a52de6706c3a6bcec6834
#
_entry.id   107c6e0ebe0a52de6706c3a6bcec6834
#
_cell.length_a   1.000
_cell.length_b   1.000
_cell.length_c   1.000
_cell.angle_alpha   90.00
_cell.angle_beta   90.00
_cell.angle_gamma   90.00
#
_symmetry.space_group_name_H-M   'P 1'
#
loop_
_entity.id
_entity.type
_entity.pdbx_description
1 polymer ?
#
loop_
_entity_poly.entity_id
_entity_poly.type
_entity_poly.pdbx_seq_one_letter_code
_entity_poly.pdbx_strand_id
1 'polypeptide(L)'
;GKTVILCDHDLSDYEAYIDHMVELRDGQLRKINQIPTSEMTQVSSKNVASSPELFHMDRTTCELDKRPLFSIVNFTFHQGISCILGDNGVGKSTLFRSILQFQKYKGRITWKGTVLKKKKSLYRDLTGVVQEAEKQFIRVSLREELQLDSSDSEKNQRILQALRYFDLEQALDKSPYQLSGGQQKILQLLTILTSKTSVILLDEPFAGLDDRACRYFCQWMLEDRNQGRSFLIISHRLDPLISVVDYWIEMTSQVLSHVKKVTITKPLTSQSSNTQGEVR
;
A
#
# COMPACT_ATOMS: atom_id res chain seq x y z
N GLY A 1 -17.53 11.48 -35.31
CA GLY A 1 -16.46 11.33 -34.35
C GLY A 1 -17.00 10.86 -32.99
N LYS A 2 -16.20 10.18 -32.19
CA LYS A 2 -16.56 9.83 -30.82
C LYS A 2 -15.75 10.71 -29.88
N THR A 3 -16.36 11.23 -28.82
CA THR A 3 -15.69 11.94 -27.74
C THR A 3 -15.47 10.95 -26.60
N VAL A 4 -14.25 10.90 -26.09
CA VAL A 4 -13.88 10.08 -24.92
C VAL A 4 -13.50 11.02 -23.81
N ILE A 5 -14.04 10.81 -22.62
CA ILE A 5 -13.64 11.52 -21.40
C ILE A 5 -12.93 10.50 -20.52
N LEU A 6 -11.66 10.77 -20.20
CA LEU A 6 -10.84 9.98 -19.31
C LEU A 6 -10.68 10.75 -18.00
N CYS A 7 -10.84 10.07 -16.88
CA CYS A 7 -10.55 10.63 -15.57
C CYS A 7 -9.47 9.75 -14.91
N ASP A 8 -8.30 10.32 -14.70
CA ASP A 8 -7.17 9.65 -14.06
C ASP A 8 -6.37 10.65 -13.23
N HIS A 9 -5.61 10.16 -12.27
CA HIS A 9 -4.69 10.95 -11.44
C HIS A 9 -3.32 11.12 -12.12
N ASP A 10 -2.97 10.22 -13.04
CA ASP A 10 -1.75 10.28 -13.84
C ASP A 10 -2.12 10.23 -15.32
N LEU A 11 -1.80 11.30 -16.04
CA LEU A 11 -2.08 11.44 -17.46
C LEU A 11 -0.85 11.25 -18.34
N SER A 12 0.30 10.93 -17.79
CA SER A 12 1.57 10.84 -18.52
C SER A 12 1.54 9.85 -19.67
N ASP A 13 0.84 8.73 -19.51
CA ASP A 13 0.70 7.70 -20.55
C ASP A 13 -0.26 8.09 -21.67
N TYR A 14 -1.06 9.15 -21.47
CA TYR A 14 -2.11 9.55 -22.39
C TYR A 14 -1.81 10.89 -23.10
N GLU A 15 -0.70 11.55 -22.79
CA GLU A 15 -0.35 12.89 -23.24
C GLU A 15 -0.49 13.04 -24.77
N ALA A 16 -0.02 12.04 -25.53
CA ALA A 16 -0.07 12.02 -26.99
C ALA A 16 -1.50 11.92 -27.59
N TYR A 17 -2.50 11.59 -26.78
CA TYR A 17 -3.87 11.30 -27.23
C TYR A 17 -4.91 12.28 -26.67
N ILE A 18 -4.49 13.25 -25.86
CA ILE A 18 -5.38 14.18 -25.17
C ILE A 18 -5.48 15.50 -25.96
N ASP A 19 -6.69 15.84 -26.41
CA ASP A 19 -6.95 17.14 -27.04
C ASP A 19 -7.17 18.28 -26.04
N HIS A 20 -7.81 17.97 -24.89
CA HIS A 20 -8.15 18.95 -23.86
C HIS A 20 -7.99 18.35 -22.48
N MET A 21 -7.34 19.09 -21.58
CA MET A 21 -7.18 18.70 -20.18
C MET A 21 -7.95 19.66 -19.27
N VAL A 22 -8.60 19.11 -18.25
CA VAL A 22 -9.26 19.86 -17.20
C VAL A 22 -8.92 19.27 -15.84
N GLU A 23 -8.58 20.11 -14.91
CA GLU A 23 -8.39 19.75 -13.50
C GLU A 23 -9.67 20.04 -12.72
N LEU A 24 -10.13 19.07 -11.93
CA LEU A 24 -11.18 19.29 -10.95
C LEU A 24 -10.52 19.58 -9.59
N ARG A 25 -10.63 20.84 -9.14
CA ARG A 25 -10.07 21.29 -7.87
C ARG A 25 -11.10 22.12 -7.12
N ASP A 26 -11.30 21.79 -5.84
CA ASP A 26 -12.27 22.49 -4.95
C ASP A 26 -13.68 22.60 -5.56
N GLY A 27 -14.12 21.55 -6.26
CA GLY A 27 -15.42 21.52 -6.94
C GLY A 27 -15.49 22.35 -8.22
N GLN A 28 -14.39 22.90 -8.70
CA GLN A 28 -14.32 23.69 -9.93
C GLN A 28 -13.48 23.02 -11.01
N LEU A 29 -13.96 23.05 -12.25
CA LEU A 29 -13.20 22.61 -13.41
C LEU A 29 -12.33 23.76 -13.94
N ARG A 30 -11.03 23.53 -14.04
CA ARG A 30 -10.06 24.47 -14.61
C ARG A 30 -9.38 23.85 -15.80
N LYS A 31 -9.33 24.57 -16.92
CA LYS A 31 -8.56 24.14 -18.08
C LYS A 31 -7.07 24.23 -17.77
N ILE A 32 -6.33 23.15 -18.02
CA ILE A 32 -4.87 23.10 -17.92
C ILE A 32 -4.30 22.89 -19.33
N ASN A 33 -3.19 23.56 -19.64
CA ASN A 33 -2.56 23.52 -20.97
C ASN A 33 -1.35 22.60 -21.03
N GLN A 34 -0.87 22.10 -19.89
CA GLN A 34 0.28 21.22 -19.80
C GLN A 34 0.06 20.22 -18.66
N ILE A 35 0.49 18.99 -18.87
CA ILE A 35 0.61 18.02 -17.76
C ILE A 35 1.65 18.59 -16.78
N PRO A 36 1.34 18.63 -15.47
CA PRO A 36 2.32 19.06 -14.49
C PRO A 36 3.60 18.25 -14.66
N THR A 37 4.72 18.93 -14.87
CA THR A 37 6.02 18.27 -15.00
C THR A 37 6.33 17.51 -13.71
N SER A 38 6.74 16.25 -13.84
CA SER A 38 7.08 15.40 -12.72
C SER A 38 8.53 15.62 -12.31
N GLU A 39 8.78 15.71 -11.00
CA GLU A 39 10.14 15.73 -10.46
C GLU A 39 10.66 14.29 -10.26
N MET A 40 11.85 14.01 -10.74
CA MET A 40 12.52 12.75 -10.47
C MET A 40 13.22 12.82 -9.12
N THR A 41 12.81 12.00 -8.18
CA THR A 41 13.42 11.89 -6.86
C THR A 41 14.17 10.57 -6.77
N GLN A 42 15.47 10.63 -6.44
CA GLN A 42 16.25 9.44 -6.11
C GLN A 42 16.11 9.11 -4.63
N VAL A 43 15.69 7.89 -4.33
CA VAL A 43 15.62 7.36 -2.96
C VAL A 43 16.53 6.17 -2.81
N SER A 44 17.10 6.01 -1.62
CA SER A 44 18.05 4.94 -1.31
C SER A 44 17.47 3.98 -0.27
N SER A 45 17.74 2.69 -0.46
CA SER A 45 17.46 1.68 0.56
C SER A 45 18.41 1.83 1.75
N LYS A 46 17.94 1.45 2.93
CA LYS A 46 18.79 1.25 4.10
C LYS A 46 19.79 0.11 3.88
N ASN A 47 20.88 0.14 4.63
CA ASN A 47 21.83 -0.96 4.61
C ASN A 47 21.21 -2.22 5.24
N VAL A 48 21.14 -3.30 4.48
CA VAL A 48 20.58 -4.58 4.92
C VAL A 48 21.48 -5.34 5.90
N ALA A 49 22.79 -5.08 5.89
CA ALA A 49 23.77 -5.84 6.66
C ALA A 49 23.60 -5.77 8.18
N SER A 50 22.94 -4.72 8.69
CA SER A 50 22.71 -4.52 10.14
C SER A 50 21.25 -4.74 10.58
N SER A 51 20.37 -5.14 9.66
CA SER A 51 18.94 -5.24 9.95
C SER A 51 18.53 -6.68 10.26
N PRO A 52 17.69 -6.90 11.29
CA PRO A 52 17.20 -8.23 11.60
C PRO A 52 16.43 -8.86 10.44
N GLU A 53 16.61 -10.18 10.27
CA GLU A 53 15.85 -10.95 9.29
C GLU A 53 14.36 -10.97 9.66
N LEU A 54 13.51 -10.80 8.66
CA LEU A 54 12.06 -10.96 8.77
C LEU A 54 11.62 -12.30 8.17
N PHE A 55 11.84 -12.46 6.85
CA PHE A 55 11.59 -13.69 6.11
C PHE A 55 12.84 -14.08 5.33
N HIS A 56 13.09 -15.37 5.25
CA HIS A 56 14.11 -15.92 4.36
C HIS A 56 13.46 -16.93 3.40
N MET A 57 13.77 -16.82 2.13
CA MET A 57 13.31 -17.68 1.05
C MET A 57 14.47 -18.50 0.51
N ASP A 58 14.34 -19.82 0.52
CA ASP A 58 15.33 -20.75 -0.01
C ASP A 58 14.67 -21.61 -1.11
N ARG A 59 15.18 -21.50 -2.33
CA ARG A 59 14.71 -22.22 -3.53
C ARG A 59 13.19 -22.24 -3.66
N THR A 60 12.60 -21.05 -3.47
CA THR A 60 11.14 -20.89 -3.44
C THR A 60 10.61 -20.70 -4.85
N THR A 61 9.84 -21.67 -5.33
CA THR A 61 9.21 -21.64 -6.66
C THR A 61 7.70 -21.74 -6.53
N CYS A 62 6.97 -20.85 -7.21
CA CYS A 62 5.55 -20.93 -7.37
C CYS A 62 5.20 -21.22 -8.83
N GLU A 63 4.26 -22.15 -9.03
CA GLU A 63 3.77 -22.56 -10.34
C GLU A 63 2.30 -22.17 -10.49
N LEU A 64 1.94 -21.64 -11.66
CA LEU A 64 0.57 -21.42 -12.09
C LEU A 64 0.35 -22.23 -13.37
N ASP A 65 -0.67 -23.10 -13.38
CA ASP A 65 -0.97 -23.99 -14.52
C ASP A 65 0.24 -24.79 -15.02
N LYS A 66 1.03 -25.33 -14.08
CA LYS A 66 2.26 -26.10 -14.31
C LYS A 66 3.42 -25.31 -14.94
N ARG A 67 3.30 -23.99 -15.06
CA ARG A 67 4.40 -23.09 -15.49
C ARG A 67 4.96 -22.34 -14.29
N PRO A 68 6.29 -22.21 -14.16
CA PRO A 68 6.89 -21.43 -13.10
C PRO A 68 6.49 -19.95 -13.28
N LEU A 69 5.83 -19.38 -12.29
CA LEU A 69 5.50 -17.96 -12.25
C LEU A 69 6.71 -17.18 -11.74
N PHE A 70 7.32 -17.67 -10.65
CA PHE A 70 8.61 -17.18 -10.17
C PHE A 70 9.43 -18.31 -9.56
N SER A 71 10.76 -18.13 -9.57
CA SER A 71 11.70 -19.05 -8.93
C SER A 71 12.81 -18.26 -8.24
N ILE A 72 12.74 -18.15 -6.92
CA ILE A 72 13.65 -17.36 -6.09
C ILE A 72 14.63 -18.32 -5.42
N VAL A 73 15.90 -18.25 -5.78
CA VAL A 73 16.94 -19.14 -5.26
C VAL A 73 17.23 -18.84 -3.80
N ASN A 74 17.46 -17.57 -3.47
CA ASN A 74 17.77 -17.11 -2.12
C ASN A 74 17.41 -15.64 -1.98
N PHE A 75 16.63 -15.28 -0.97
CA PHE A 75 16.34 -13.89 -0.66
C PHE A 75 15.94 -13.72 0.80
N THR A 76 16.39 -12.62 1.42
CA THR A 76 16.04 -12.25 2.79
C THR A 76 15.33 -10.91 2.82
N PHE A 77 14.11 -10.91 3.37
CA PHE A 77 13.42 -9.69 3.77
C PHE A 77 13.87 -9.31 5.18
N HIS A 78 14.05 -8.02 5.41
CA HIS A 78 14.46 -7.46 6.71
C HIS A 78 13.30 -6.76 7.41
N GLN A 79 13.41 -6.61 8.74
CA GLN A 79 12.41 -5.90 9.53
C GLN A 79 12.36 -4.42 9.13
N GLY A 80 11.16 -3.86 9.05
CA GLY A 80 10.92 -2.49 8.61
C GLY A 80 9.84 -2.43 7.53
N ILE A 81 9.89 -1.39 6.70
CA ILE A 81 8.97 -1.18 5.58
C ILE A 81 9.69 -1.50 4.28
N SER A 82 9.27 -2.57 3.61
CA SER A 82 9.78 -2.99 2.29
C SER A 82 8.75 -2.71 1.20
N CYS A 83 9.17 -2.13 0.08
CA CYS A 83 8.34 -1.98 -1.11
C CYS A 83 8.86 -2.87 -2.25
N ILE A 84 7.98 -3.70 -2.81
CA ILE A 84 8.30 -4.64 -3.89
C ILE A 84 7.84 -4.02 -5.22
N LEU A 85 8.82 -3.77 -6.07
CA LEU A 85 8.68 -3.28 -7.44
C LEU A 85 8.72 -4.44 -8.43
N GLY A 86 8.27 -4.21 -9.64
CA GLY A 86 8.34 -5.18 -10.74
C GLY A 86 7.12 -5.12 -11.64
N ASP A 87 7.24 -5.69 -12.83
CA ASP A 87 6.19 -5.65 -13.85
C ASP A 87 4.88 -6.31 -13.41
N ASN A 88 3.80 -5.96 -14.09
CA ASN A 88 2.52 -6.62 -13.89
C ASN A 88 2.61 -8.09 -14.32
N GLY A 89 2.01 -8.97 -13.50
CA GLY A 89 2.00 -10.41 -13.80
C GLY A 89 3.27 -11.17 -13.37
N VAL A 90 4.33 -10.51 -12.88
CA VAL A 90 5.57 -11.18 -12.44
C VAL A 90 5.39 -12.06 -11.19
N GLY A 91 4.24 -11.96 -10.52
CA GLY A 91 3.90 -12.81 -9.37
C GLY A 91 4.00 -12.15 -8.00
N LYS A 92 4.04 -10.82 -7.91
CA LYS A 92 4.11 -10.07 -6.63
C LYS A 92 2.98 -10.47 -5.66
N SER A 93 1.73 -10.41 -6.10
CA SER A 93 0.57 -10.82 -5.28
C SER A 93 0.60 -12.31 -4.93
N THR A 94 1.12 -13.15 -5.83
CA THR A 94 1.30 -14.58 -5.59
C THR A 94 2.38 -14.84 -4.55
N LEU A 95 3.45 -14.04 -4.54
CA LEU A 95 4.47 -14.06 -3.49
C LEU A 95 3.83 -13.75 -2.12
N PHE A 96 2.99 -12.73 -2.02
CA PHE A 96 2.28 -12.42 -0.77
C PHE A 96 1.36 -13.57 -0.34
N ARG A 97 0.59 -14.13 -1.28
CA ARG A 97 -0.25 -15.32 -1.00
C ARG A 97 0.59 -16.51 -0.53
N SER A 98 1.81 -16.67 -1.05
CA SER A 98 2.73 -17.75 -0.62
C SER A 98 3.24 -17.52 0.81
N ILE A 99 3.63 -16.29 1.16
CA ILE A 99 4.04 -15.91 2.52
C ILE A 99 2.86 -16.09 3.49
N LEU A 100 1.65 -15.69 3.10
CA LEU A 100 0.42 -15.87 3.89
C LEU A 100 -0.08 -17.33 3.90
N GLN A 101 0.60 -18.25 3.25
CA GLN A 101 0.24 -19.67 3.15
C GLN A 101 -1.14 -19.93 2.49
N PHE A 102 -1.56 -19.02 1.61
CA PHE A 102 -2.78 -19.16 0.78
C PHE A 102 -2.47 -19.77 -0.59
N GLN A 103 -1.20 -19.71 -1.04
CA GLN A 103 -0.71 -20.28 -2.28
C GLN A 103 0.34 -21.34 -1.98
N LYS A 104 0.24 -22.50 -2.64
CA LYS A 104 1.26 -23.56 -2.57
C LYS A 104 2.52 -23.13 -3.35
N TYR A 105 3.68 -23.49 -2.81
CA TYR A 105 4.99 -23.27 -3.41
C TYR A 105 5.90 -24.46 -3.11
N LYS A 106 6.97 -24.61 -3.88
CA LYS A 106 8.08 -25.52 -3.63
C LYS A 106 9.21 -24.74 -2.93
N GLY A 107 10.10 -25.43 -2.22
CA GLY A 107 11.18 -24.80 -1.46
C GLY A 107 10.79 -24.44 -0.05
N ARG A 108 11.41 -23.40 0.51
CA ARG A 108 11.26 -23.06 1.92
C ARG A 108 11.12 -21.56 2.12
N ILE A 109 10.14 -21.16 2.91
CA ILE A 109 10.04 -19.81 3.47
C ILE A 109 10.13 -19.94 4.99
N THR A 110 11.07 -19.22 5.61
CA THR A 110 11.17 -19.13 7.07
C THR A 110 10.77 -17.74 7.55
N TRP A 111 10.26 -17.67 8.76
CA TRP A 111 9.96 -16.46 9.48
C TRP A 111 10.61 -16.53 10.84
N LYS A 112 11.48 -15.57 11.15
CA LYS A 112 12.29 -15.60 12.38
C LYS A 112 12.97 -16.98 12.59
N GLY A 113 13.57 -17.52 11.54
CA GLY A 113 14.26 -18.82 11.55
C GLY A 113 13.37 -20.06 11.57
N THR A 114 12.04 -19.93 11.67
CA THR A 114 11.10 -21.06 11.69
C THR A 114 10.39 -21.20 10.35
N VAL A 115 10.32 -22.43 9.83
CA VAL A 115 9.61 -22.70 8.55
C VAL A 115 8.14 -22.31 8.67
N LEU A 116 7.68 -21.47 7.74
CA LEU A 116 6.28 -21.08 7.65
C LEU A 116 5.40 -22.30 7.36
N LYS A 117 4.37 -22.46 8.18
CA LYS A 117 3.34 -23.47 8.00
C LYS A 117 1.97 -22.85 8.28
N LYS A 118 0.95 -23.28 7.54
CA LYS A 118 -0.44 -22.85 7.74
C LYS A 118 -0.94 -23.31 9.11
N LYS A 119 -0.93 -22.40 10.08
CA LYS A 119 -1.43 -22.62 11.46
C LYS A 119 -2.20 -21.39 11.92
N LYS A 120 -3.21 -21.58 12.78
CA LYS A 120 -3.97 -20.45 13.37
C LYS A 120 -3.06 -19.44 14.10
N SER A 121 -1.97 -19.92 14.73
CA SER A 121 -1.00 -19.05 15.41
C SER A 121 -0.26 -18.12 14.46
N LEU A 122 -0.03 -18.50 13.19
CA LEU A 122 0.60 -17.65 12.20
C LEU A 122 -0.17 -16.33 12.01
N TYR A 123 -1.49 -16.42 11.92
CA TYR A 123 -2.35 -15.26 11.65
C TYR A 123 -2.60 -14.35 12.86
N ARG A 124 -2.02 -14.65 14.03
CA ARG A 124 -1.94 -13.72 15.15
C ARG A 124 -0.83 -12.69 14.95
N ASP A 125 0.21 -13.07 14.20
CA ASP A 125 1.42 -12.29 14.04
C ASP A 125 1.60 -11.78 12.60
N LEU A 126 0.94 -12.42 11.63
CA LEU A 126 1.05 -12.12 10.20
C LEU A 126 -0.34 -11.96 9.60
N THR A 127 -0.58 -10.83 8.96
CA THR A 127 -1.82 -10.57 8.21
C THR A 127 -1.53 -9.84 6.90
N GLY A 128 -2.52 -9.74 6.04
CA GLY A 128 -2.36 -9.00 4.79
C GLY A 128 -3.67 -8.76 4.06
N VAL A 129 -3.69 -7.71 3.27
CA VAL A 129 -4.70 -7.41 2.26
C VAL A 129 -4.13 -7.83 0.92
N VAL A 130 -4.76 -8.83 0.31
CA VAL A 130 -4.51 -9.22 -1.07
C VAL A 130 -5.64 -8.64 -1.91
N GLN A 131 -5.31 -8.13 -3.09
CA GLN A 131 -6.20 -7.47 -4.05
C GLN A 131 -7.62 -8.06 -4.08
N GLU A 132 -8.65 -7.26 -4.00
CA GLU A 132 -10.11 -7.44 -3.94
C GLU A 132 -10.72 -7.00 -2.58
N ALA A 133 -10.49 -5.75 -2.25
CA ALA A 133 -10.94 -5.14 -0.98
C ALA A 133 -12.47 -5.14 -0.80
N GLU A 134 -13.20 -5.04 -1.90
CA GLU A 134 -14.66 -4.84 -1.89
C GLU A 134 -15.46 -6.03 -1.34
N LYS A 135 -14.83 -7.21 -1.24
CA LYS A 135 -15.50 -8.43 -0.77
C LYS A 135 -15.11 -8.85 0.66
N GLN A 136 -14.42 -7.99 1.40
CA GLN A 136 -13.78 -8.41 2.67
C GLN A 136 -14.51 -7.96 3.94
N PHE A 137 -15.53 -7.12 3.84
CA PHE A 137 -16.27 -6.70 5.03
C PHE A 137 -17.24 -7.78 5.47
N ILE A 138 -17.16 -8.18 6.73
CA ILE A 138 -17.93 -9.29 7.30
C ILE A 138 -19.03 -8.77 8.23
N ARG A 139 -18.83 -7.58 8.79
CA ARG A 139 -19.72 -7.01 9.80
C ARG A 139 -20.77 -6.10 9.20
N VAL A 140 -21.84 -5.89 9.94
CA VAL A 140 -23.00 -5.12 9.48
C VAL A 140 -22.77 -3.62 9.54
N SER A 141 -21.83 -3.14 10.37
CA SER A 141 -21.51 -1.72 10.54
C SER A 141 -20.01 -1.46 10.62
N LEU A 142 -19.59 -0.20 10.38
CA LEU A 142 -18.20 0.23 10.56
C LEU A 142 -17.73 0.01 11.99
N ARG A 143 -18.59 0.30 12.97
CA ARG A 143 -18.30 0.13 14.40
C ARG A 143 -17.88 -1.29 14.71
N GLU A 144 -18.66 -2.26 14.22
CA GLU A 144 -18.36 -3.68 14.41
C GLU A 144 -17.14 -4.14 13.62
N GLU A 145 -16.97 -3.67 12.37
CA GLU A 145 -15.81 -4.04 11.54
C GLU A 145 -14.51 -3.57 12.17
N LEU A 146 -14.49 -2.37 12.75
CA LEU A 146 -13.36 -1.79 13.48
C LEU A 146 -13.23 -2.31 14.92
N GLN A 147 -14.21 -3.07 15.40
CA GLN A 147 -14.24 -3.61 16.77
C GLN A 147 -14.09 -2.50 17.84
N LEU A 148 -14.81 -1.38 17.66
CA LEU A 148 -14.71 -0.22 18.56
C LEU A 148 -15.25 -0.47 19.96
N ASP A 149 -16.06 -1.50 20.15
CA ASP A 149 -16.61 -1.88 21.47
C ASP A 149 -15.63 -2.73 22.29
N SER A 150 -14.42 -2.94 21.80
CA SER A 150 -13.36 -3.63 22.53
C SER A 150 -12.86 -2.77 23.71
N SER A 151 -12.34 -3.42 24.75
CA SER A 151 -11.73 -2.75 25.93
C SER A 151 -10.40 -2.04 25.63
N ASP A 152 -9.92 -2.07 24.39
CA ASP A 152 -8.66 -1.48 23.97
C ASP A 152 -8.84 0.02 23.69
N SER A 153 -8.68 0.83 24.72
CA SER A 153 -8.92 2.28 24.67
C SER A 153 -7.96 3.01 23.74
N GLU A 154 -6.68 2.60 23.67
CA GLU A 154 -5.67 3.21 22.80
C GLU A 154 -5.98 2.96 21.32
N LYS A 155 -6.29 1.71 20.98
CA LYS A 155 -6.76 1.34 19.64
C LYS A 155 -7.98 2.14 19.23
N ASN A 156 -9.00 2.20 20.10
CA ASN A 156 -10.25 2.91 19.84
C ASN A 156 -10.01 4.40 19.61
N GLN A 157 -9.15 5.02 20.42
CA GLN A 157 -8.82 6.43 20.29
C GLN A 157 -8.14 6.73 18.95
N ARG A 158 -7.20 5.90 18.54
CA ARG A 158 -6.50 6.02 17.24
C ARG A 158 -7.46 5.85 16.07
N ILE A 159 -8.39 4.89 16.14
CA ILE A 159 -9.45 4.71 15.13
C ILE A 159 -10.35 5.94 15.05
N LEU A 160 -10.87 6.43 16.18
CA LEU A 160 -11.76 7.59 16.20
C LEU A 160 -11.08 8.84 15.66
N GLN A 161 -9.81 9.04 15.95
CA GLN A 161 -9.02 10.13 15.37
C GLN A 161 -8.94 10.02 13.84
N ALA A 162 -8.70 8.82 13.31
CA ALA A 162 -8.69 8.58 11.88
C ALA A 162 -10.06 8.80 11.23
N LEU A 163 -11.13 8.31 11.85
CA LEU A 163 -12.49 8.50 11.35
C LEU A 163 -12.88 9.99 11.28
N ARG A 164 -12.48 10.79 12.27
CA ARG A 164 -12.66 12.26 12.24
C ARG A 164 -11.85 12.89 11.11
N TYR A 165 -10.59 12.48 10.96
CA TYR A 165 -9.73 12.99 9.90
C TYR A 165 -10.29 12.76 8.49
N PHE A 166 -11.01 11.65 8.28
CA PHE A 166 -11.62 11.26 7.02
C PHE A 166 -13.12 11.56 6.92
N ASP A 167 -13.68 12.29 7.88
CA ASP A 167 -15.12 12.63 7.94
C ASP A 167 -16.05 11.39 7.93
N LEU A 168 -15.58 10.29 8.52
CA LEU A 168 -16.29 8.99 8.59
C LEU A 168 -16.95 8.71 9.94
N GLU A 169 -16.78 9.58 10.96
CA GLU A 169 -17.33 9.35 12.30
C GLU A 169 -18.87 9.20 12.27
N GLN A 170 -19.56 9.97 11.41
CA GLN A 170 -21.02 9.90 11.26
C GLN A 170 -21.51 8.63 10.52
N ALA A 171 -20.58 7.85 9.95
CA ALA A 171 -20.90 6.62 9.25
C ALA A 171 -20.72 5.37 10.10
N LEU A 172 -20.40 5.49 11.39
CA LEU A 172 -20.07 4.37 12.28
C LEU A 172 -21.14 3.27 12.31
N ASP A 173 -22.41 3.65 12.26
CA ASP A 173 -23.53 2.72 12.32
C ASP A 173 -24.04 2.30 10.91
N LYS A 174 -23.40 2.81 9.84
CA LYS A 174 -23.72 2.43 8.47
C LYS A 174 -23.01 1.13 8.10
N SER A 175 -23.59 0.43 7.10
CA SER A 175 -22.93 -0.72 6.49
C SER A 175 -21.69 -0.26 5.69
N PRO A 176 -20.57 -1.01 5.73
CA PRO A 176 -19.39 -0.76 4.88
C PRO A 176 -19.73 -0.61 3.39
N TYR A 177 -20.74 -1.32 2.92
CA TYR A 177 -21.18 -1.30 1.52
C TYR A 177 -21.94 -0.02 1.12
N GLN A 178 -22.29 0.83 2.07
CA GLN A 178 -22.89 2.15 1.81
C GLN A 178 -21.83 3.26 1.62
N LEU A 179 -20.56 2.92 1.81
CA LEU A 179 -19.44 3.83 1.62
C LEU A 179 -19.03 3.90 0.13
N SER A 180 -18.44 5.03 -0.27
CA SER A 180 -17.76 5.12 -1.56
C SER A 180 -16.55 4.20 -1.62
N GLY A 181 -16.05 3.85 -2.83
CA GLY A 181 -14.88 2.97 -2.98
C GLY A 181 -13.65 3.46 -2.22
N GLY A 182 -13.36 4.77 -2.27
CA GLY A 182 -12.26 5.37 -1.49
C GLY A 182 -12.48 5.24 0.02
N GLN A 183 -13.72 5.47 0.51
CA GLN A 183 -14.05 5.30 1.93
C GLN A 183 -13.97 3.83 2.37
N GLN A 184 -14.37 2.89 1.51
CA GLN A 184 -14.20 1.46 1.77
C GLN A 184 -12.72 1.09 1.88
N LYS A 185 -11.87 1.67 1.03
CA LYS A 185 -10.42 1.46 1.09
C LYS A 185 -9.81 2.02 2.37
N ILE A 186 -10.25 3.21 2.82
CA ILE A 186 -9.88 3.78 4.11
C ILE A 186 -10.27 2.83 5.25
N LEU A 187 -11.53 2.35 5.26
CA LEU A 187 -12.02 1.41 6.27
C LEU A 187 -11.18 0.13 6.30
N GLN A 188 -10.85 -0.42 5.12
CA GLN A 188 -10.00 -1.60 5.00
C GLN A 188 -8.62 -1.38 5.62
N LEU A 189 -7.97 -0.24 5.32
CA LEU A 189 -6.66 0.08 5.89
C LEU A 189 -6.75 0.28 7.40
N LEU A 190 -7.79 0.95 7.91
CA LEU A 190 -8.02 1.08 9.34
C LEU A 190 -8.16 -0.29 10.02
N THR A 191 -8.95 -1.20 9.45
CA THR A 191 -9.16 -2.54 10.00
C THR A 191 -7.85 -3.32 10.09
N ILE A 192 -7.01 -3.28 9.03
CA ILE A 192 -5.77 -4.05 9.02
C ILE A 192 -4.67 -3.42 9.88
N LEU A 193 -4.54 -2.09 9.86
CA LEU A 193 -3.51 -1.38 10.64
C LEU A 193 -3.78 -1.44 12.13
N THR A 194 -5.04 -1.51 12.54
CA THR A 194 -5.42 -1.66 13.95
C THR A 194 -5.36 -3.11 14.46
N SER A 195 -5.03 -4.07 13.59
CA SER A 195 -4.74 -5.44 14.03
C SER A 195 -3.50 -5.48 14.93
N LYS A 196 -3.40 -6.49 15.81
CA LYS A 196 -2.25 -6.66 16.72
C LYS A 196 -1.10 -7.45 16.09
N THR A 197 -1.12 -7.65 14.78
CA THR A 197 -0.10 -8.43 14.08
C THR A 197 1.22 -7.68 13.97
N SER A 198 2.33 -8.39 14.06
CA SER A 198 3.67 -7.81 13.97
C SER A 198 4.14 -7.61 12.52
N VAL A 199 3.50 -8.29 11.56
CA VAL A 199 3.82 -8.17 10.13
C VAL A 199 2.56 -8.00 9.31
N ILE A 200 2.55 -7.00 8.42
CA ILE A 200 1.44 -6.70 7.53
C ILE A 200 1.91 -6.71 6.07
N LEU A 201 1.19 -7.44 5.21
CA LEU A 201 1.37 -7.45 3.77
C LEU A 201 0.27 -6.62 3.11
N LEU A 202 0.62 -5.64 2.31
CA LEU A 202 -0.30 -4.71 1.65
C LEU A 202 -0.11 -4.76 0.14
N ASP A 203 -1.11 -5.26 -0.56
CA ASP A 203 -1.14 -5.32 -2.02
C ASP A 203 -1.98 -4.16 -2.55
N GLU A 204 -1.35 -3.21 -3.23
CA GLU A 204 -1.91 -1.96 -3.75
C GLU A 204 -2.74 -1.17 -2.70
N PRO A 205 -2.15 -0.83 -1.53
CA PRO A 205 -2.91 -0.19 -0.45
C PRO A 205 -3.44 1.19 -0.81
N PHE A 206 -2.81 1.89 -1.75
CA PHE A 206 -3.11 3.27 -2.09
C PHE A 206 -3.92 3.45 -3.37
N ALA A 207 -4.30 2.35 -4.03
CA ALA A 207 -5.16 2.43 -5.20
C ALA A 207 -6.52 3.07 -4.84
N GLY A 208 -6.91 4.11 -5.59
CA GLY A 208 -8.16 4.84 -5.39
C GLY A 208 -8.20 5.79 -4.18
N LEU A 209 -7.07 6.03 -3.51
CA LEU A 209 -6.95 7.01 -2.44
C LEU A 209 -6.37 8.34 -2.95
N ASP A 210 -6.77 9.43 -2.34
CA ASP A 210 -6.16 10.74 -2.54
C ASP A 210 -4.81 10.86 -1.79
N ASP A 211 -4.06 11.92 -2.08
CA ASP A 211 -2.76 12.18 -1.47
C ASP A 211 -2.83 12.39 0.04
N ARG A 212 -3.94 12.98 0.53
CA ARG A 212 -4.17 13.21 1.96
C ARG A 212 -4.25 11.89 2.71
N ALA A 213 -5.03 10.95 2.17
CA ALA A 213 -5.17 9.62 2.75
C ALA A 213 -3.86 8.81 2.68
N CYS A 214 -3.17 8.86 1.54
CA CYS A 214 -1.87 8.18 1.39
C CYS A 214 -0.86 8.66 2.42
N ARG A 215 -0.69 9.98 2.58
CA ARG A 215 0.23 10.54 3.60
C ARG A 215 -0.15 10.15 5.02
N TYR A 216 -1.44 10.16 5.35
CA TYR A 216 -1.93 9.74 6.67
C TYR A 216 -1.54 8.30 6.99
N PHE A 217 -1.80 7.37 6.07
CA PHE A 217 -1.46 5.97 6.28
C PHE A 217 0.05 5.69 6.23
N CYS A 218 0.80 6.41 5.42
CA CYS A 218 2.27 6.34 5.45
C CYS A 218 2.81 6.76 6.82
N GLN A 219 2.31 7.85 7.40
CA GLN A 219 2.70 8.29 8.74
C GLN A 219 2.33 7.23 9.79
N TRP A 220 1.12 6.65 9.71
CA TRP A 220 0.71 5.57 10.61
C TRP A 220 1.66 4.35 10.52
N MET A 221 1.99 3.90 9.31
CA MET A 221 2.94 2.80 9.13
C MET A 221 4.33 3.13 9.68
N LEU A 222 4.79 4.37 9.54
CA LEU A 222 6.07 4.82 10.08
C LEU A 222 6.10 4.76 11.62
N GLU A 223 5.02 5.19 12.27
CA GLU A 223 4.88 5.12 13.72
C GLU A 223 4.89 3.66 14.21
N ASP A 224 4.11 2.80 13.55
CA ASP A 224 4.05 1.36 13.87
C ASP A 224 5.39 0.67 13.62
N ARG A 225 6.11 1.03 12.55
CA ARG A 225 7.46 0.54 12.28
C ARG A 225 8.44 0.91 13.39
N ASN A 226 8.34 2.11 13.93
CA ASN A 226 9.16 2.55 15.05
C ASN A 226 8.85 1.77 16.35
N GLN A 227 7.67 1.14 16.43
CA GLN A 227 7.27 0.22 17.51
C GLN A 227 7.60 -1.25 17.20
N GLY A 228 8.31 -1.53 16.10
CA GLY A 228 8.78 -2.87 15.73
C GLY A 228 7.89 -3.65 14.77
N ARG A 229 6.80 -3.06 14.23
CA ARG A 229 6.01 -3.67 13.16
C ARG A 229 6.77 -3.64 11.84
N SER A 230 6.50 -4.61 11.00
CA SER A 230 7.08 -4.67 9.66
C SER A 230 5.99 -4.70 8.60
N PHE A 231 6.28 -4.07 7.47
CA PHE A 231 5.36 -3.99 6.34
C PHE A 231 6.04 -4.44 5.07
N LEU A 232 5.36 -5.30 4.30
CA LEU A 232 5.71 -5.59 2.93
C LEU A 232 4.63 -4.99 2.05
N ILE A 233 5.00 -4.15 1.11
CA ILE A 233 4.08 -3.36 0.29
C ILE A 233 4.35 -3.66 -1.18
N ILE A 234 3.30 -3.91 -1.95
CA ILE A 234 3.31 -3.87 -3.40
C ILE A 234 2.54 -2.62 -3.78
N SER A 235 3.12 -1.72 -4.55
CA SER A 235 2.42 -0.53 -5.02
C SER A 235 3.01 -0.02 -6.33
N HIS A 236 2.15 0.42 -7.23
CA HIS A 236 2.51 1.21 -8.40
C HIS A 236 2.59 2.70 -8.06
N ARG A 237 1.91 3.12 -7.01
CA ARG A 237 1.96 4.49 -6.52
C ARG A 237 3.07 4.64 -5.48
N LEU A 238 4.23 5.13 -5.91
CA LEU A 238 5.45 5.14 -5.12
C LEU A 238 5.71 6.45 -4.38
N ASP A 239 5.17 7.57 -4.89
CA ASP A 239 5.38 8.91 -4.33
C ASP A 239 5.08 9.03 -2.82
N PRO A 240 3.98 8.48 -2.27
CA PRO A 240 3.72 8.56 -0.84
C PRO A 240 4.71 7.74 -0.01
N LEU A 241 5.32 6.71 -0.63
CA LEU A 241 6.20 5.74 0.03
C LEU A 241 7.65 6.23 0.16
N ILE A 242 8.05 7.27 -0.58
CA ILE A 242 9.42 7.79 -0.65
C ILE A 242 10.02 8.04 0.74
N SER A 243 9.24 8.60 1.66
CA SER A 243 9.70 9.01 2.99
C SER A 243 9.65 7.91 4.06
N VAL A 244 9.02 6.77 3.77
CA VAL A 244 8.74 5.75 4.79
C VAL A 244 9.38 4.40 4.52
N VAL A 245 9.68 4.08 3.25
CA VAL A 245 10.25 2.79 2.85
C VAL A 245 11.71 2.68 3.29
N ASP A 246 12.02 1.58 3.97
CA ASP A 246 13.38 1.23 4.37
C ASP A 246 14.12 0.46 3.27
N TYR A 247 13.41 -0.43 2.56
CA TYR A 247 14.00 -1.33 1.55
C TYR A 247 13.18 -1.36 0.28
N TRP A 248 13.80 -0.98 -0.82
CA TRP A 248 13.27 -1.14 -2.16
C TRP A 248 13.74 -2.48 -2.72
N ILE A 249 12.79 -3.28 -3.19
CA ILE A 249 13.04 -4.64 -3.66
C ILE A 249 12.47 -4.76 -5.07
N GLU A 250 13.29 -5.21 -6.01
CA GLU A 250 12.85 -5.51 -7.37
C GLU A 250 12.55 -7.00 -7.51
N MET A 251 11.40 -7.32 -8.07
CA MET A 251 10.98 -8.67 -8.39
C MET A 251 10.90 -8.89 -9.89
N THR A 252 11.66 -9.86 -10.37
CA THR A 252 11.51 -10.44 -11.70
C THR A 252 10.98 -11.88 -11.58
N SER A 253 10.74 -12.55 -12.70
CA SER A 253 10.30 -13.96 -12.71
C SER A 253 11.30 -14.93 -12.06
N GLN A 254 12.55 -14.54 -11.90
CA GLN A 254 13.62 -15.39 -11.41
C GLN A 254 14.32 -14.90 -10.16
N VAL A 255 14.25 -13.60 -9.87
CA VAL A 255 15.08 -12.97 -8.83
C VAL A 255 14.26 -11.98 -8.01
N LEU A 256 14.51 -11.98 -6.70
CA LEU A 256 14.29 -10.84 -5.82
C LEU A 256 15.65 -10.21 -5.51
N SER A 257 15.76 -8.91 -5.64
CA SER A 257 16.98 -8.17 -5.34
C SER A 257 16.72 -6.89 -4.58
N HIS A 258 17.59 -6.57 -3.61
CA HIS A 258 17.56 -5.26 -2.97
C HIS A 258 18.10 -4.20 -3.93
N VAL A 259 17.30 -3.19 -4.19
CA VAL A 259 17.68 -2.05 -5.03
C VAL A 259 18.28 -0.97 -4.14
N LYS A 260 19.54 -0.59 -4.41
CA LYS A 260 20.22 0.44 -3.61
C LYS A 260 19.63 1.83 -3.82
N LYS A 261 19.21 2.14 -5.05
CA LYS A 261 18.62 3.44 -5.41
C LYS A 261 17.48 3.22 -6.39
N VAL A 262 16.37 3.90 -6.15
CA VAL A 262 15.19 3.91 -7.02
C VAL A 262 14.97 5.35 -7.47
N THR A 263 14.69 5.55 -8.74
CA THR A 263 14.23 6.85 -9.27
C THR A 263 12.71 6.82 -9.32
N ILE A 264 12.07 7.73 -8.62
CA ILE A 264 10.62 7.83 -8.55
C ILE A 264 10.20 9.15 -9.19
N THR A 265 9.25 9.08 -10.10
CA THR A 265 8.62 10.24 -10.71
C THR A 265 7.55 10.75 -9.76
N LYS A 266 7.70 11.97 -9.26
CA LYS A 266 6.73 12.60 -8.35
C LYS A 266 5.95 13.66 -9.13
N PRO A 267 4.62 13.57 -9.20
CA PRO A 267 3.83 14.64 -9.78
C PRO A 267 4.04 15.94 -8.96
N LEU A 268 4.31 17.04 -9.64
CA LEU A 268 4.38 18.36 -9.00
C LEU A 268 3.01 18.73 -8.47
N THR A 269 2.80 18.60 -7.17
CA THR A 269 1.70 19.28 -6.49
C THR A 269 2.00 20.77 -6.53
N SER A 270 1.18 21.55 -7.25
CA SER A 270 1.27 23.01 -7.25
C SER A 270 1.34 23.50 -5.80
N GLN A 271 2.48 24.04 -5.42
CA GLN A 271 2.65 24.71 -4.13
C GLN A 271 1.56 25.78 -4.01
N SER A 272 0.85 25.78 -2.90
CA SER A 272 0.00 26.87 -2.49
C SER A 272 0.88 28.14 -2.42
N SER A 273 0.76 28.97 -3.44
CA SER A 273 1.26 30.35 -3.40
C SER A 273 0.48 31.08 -2.28
N ASN A 274 1.08 31.17 -1.11
CA ASN A 274 0.71 32.17 -0.12
C ASN A 274 1.06 33.54 -0.69
N THR A 275 0.17 34.09 -1.47
CA THR A 275 0.13 35.54 -1.73
C THR A 275 -0.61 36.16 -0.54
N GLN A 276 0.15 36.65 0.43
CA GLN A 276 -0.32 37.67 1.34
C GLN A 276 -0.69 38.88 0.48
N GLY A 277 -1.97 39.10 0.32
CA GLY A 277 -2.50 40.34 -0.21
C GLY A 277 -2.41 41.41 0.89
N GLU A 278 -1.48 42.35 0.73
CA GLU A 278 -1.52 43.60 1.47
C GLU A 278 -2.80 44.35 1.11
N VAL A 279 -3.56 44.69 2.15
CA VAL A 279 -4.67 45.63 2.12
C VAL A 279 -4.10 47.03 1.95
N ARG A 280 -4.55 47.73 0.96
CA ARG A 280 -4.67 49.19 0.93
C ARG A 280 -6.08 49.59 0.51
#